data_227c49f3e1d8fa5bf1ec2c38e572bb7b
#
_entry.id   227c49f3e1d8fa5bf1ec2c38e572bb7b
#
_cell.length_a   1.000
_cell.length_b   1.000
_cell.length_c   1.000
_cell.angle_alpha   90.00
_cell.angle_beta   90.00
_cell.angle_gamma   90.00
#
_symmetry.space_group_name_H-M   'P 1'
#
loop_
_entity.id
_entity.type
_entity.pdbx_description
1 polymer ?
#
loop_
_entity_poly.entity_id
_entity_poly.type
_entity_poly.pdbx_seq_one_letter_code
_entity_poly.pdbx_strand_id
1 'polypeptide(L)'
;RRQRQMCIRDSRDVHIGPSDHVAWLDDRKWAYVRLEGTTFGEVPLNLEYKLEVWDSPNSAGIIIDALRAAKIAKDRGISGPVWAPASYFMKSPPRQLPDDRARRAVEDFIEKGEEWPADLTEASVWHAGEDPAEWKT
;
A
#
# COMPACT_ATOMS: atom_id res chain seq x y z
N ARG A 1 5.16 1.95 -10.06
CA ARG A 1 4.62 0.95 -11.02
C ARG A 1 3.54 0.05 -10.41
N ARG A 2 3.61 -0.34 -9.13
CA ARG A 2 2.66 -1.25 -8.46
C ARG A 2 1.31 -0.64 -8.14
N GLN A 3 1.24 0.60 -7.64
CA GLN A 3 -0.02 1.34 -7.46
C GLN A 3 -0.83 1.44 -8.76
N ARG A 4 -0.13 1.48 -9.88
CA ARG A 4 -0.72 1.49 -11.21
C ARG A 4 -1.60 0.27 -11.49
N GLN A 5 -1.18 -0.92 -11.06
CA GLN A 5 -1.89 -2.17 -11.37
C GLN A 5 -3.10 -2.42 -10.48
N MET A 6 -3.07 -2.02 -9.20
CA MET A 6 -4.21 -2.17 -8.30
C MET A 6 -5.41 -1.29 -8.69
N CYS A 7 -5.17 -0.10 -9.24
CA CYS A 7 -6.23 0.82 -9.66
C CYS A 7 -6.80 0.55 -11.06
N ILE A 8 -6.18 -0.34 -11.84
CA ILE A 8 -6.43 -0.47 -13.28
C ILE A 8 -6.97 -1.84 -13.68
N ARG A 9 -7.29 -2.71 -12.74
CA ARG A 9 -7.60 -4.11 -13.05
C ARG A 9 -8.68 -4.30 -14.12
N ASP A 10 -9.59 -3.33 -14.26
CA ASP A 10 -10.72 -3.39 -15.20
C ASP A 10 -10.76 -2.24 -16.23
N SER A 11 -9.76 -1.35 -16.23
CA SER A 11 -9.72 -0.22 -17.15
C SER A 11 -8.66 -0.41 -18.23
N ARG A 12 -9.06 -0.21 -19.49
CA ARG A 12 -8.17 -0.31 -20.65
C ARG A 12 -7.57 1.04 -21.06
N ASP A 13 -8.22 2.13 -20.66
CA ASP A 13 -7.79 3.50 -20.98
C ASP A 13 -7.37 4.21 -19.67
N VAL A 14 -6.07 4.14 -19.39
CA VAL A 14 -5.49 4.71 -18.18
C VAL A 14 -4.24 5.50 -18.52
N HIS A 15 -4.29 6.78 -18.19
CA HIS A 15 -3.14 7.66 -18.22
C HIS A 15 -2.67 7.98 -16.79
N ILE A 16 -1.39 7.73 -16.51
CA ILE A 16 -0.75 8.13 -15.24
C ILE A 16 0.46 8.97 -15.60
N GLY A 17 0.34 10.26 -15.33
CA GLY A 17 1.45 11.20 -15.48
C GLY A 17 2.58 10.93 -14.48
N PRO A 18 3.82 11.27 -14.83
CA PRO A 18 4.94 11.19 -13.90
C PRO A 18 4.76 12.21 -12.76
N SER A 19 5.37 11.92 -11.61
CA SER A 19 5.53 12.91 -10.56
C SER A 19 6.66 13.86 -10.93
N ASP A 20 6.38 15.15 -10.86
CA ASP A 20 7.38 16.20 -11.05
C ASP A 20 7.65 16.91 -9.72
N HIS A 21 8.91 17.34 -9.56
CA HIS A 21 9.28 18.23 -8.47
C HIS A 21 8.93 19.67 -8.85
N VAL A 22 8.09 20.30 -8.02
CA VAL A 22 7.69 21.69 -8.17
C VAL A 22 8.18 22.47 -6.96
N ALA A 23 9.27 23.22 -7.11
CA ALA A 23 9.99 23.85 -6.01
C ALA A 23 9.11 24.75 -5.11
N TRP A 24 8.16 25.48 -5.67
CA TRP A 24 7.28 26.36 -4.89
C TRP A 24 6.17 25.62 -4.10
N LEU A 25 5.99 24.31 -4.34
CA LEU A 25 5.09 23.50 -3.52
C LEU A 25 5.69 23.18 -2.15
N ASP A 26 7.01 23.28 -2.04
CA ASP A 26 7.74 22.96 -0.80
C ASP A 26 7.42 21.52 -0.34
N ASP A 27 6.93 21.33 0.89
CA ASP A 27 6.57 20.00 1.44
C ASP A 27 5.18 19.52 1.01
N ARG A 28 4.44 20.28 0.22
CA ARG A 28 3.11 19.91 -0.28
C ARG A 28 3.19 18.91 -1.42
N LYS A 29 2.30 17.94 -1.39
CA LYS A 29 2.15 16.92 -2.42
C LYS A 29 0.71 16.91 -2.92
N TRP A 30 0.56 16.94 -4.23
CA TRP A 30 -0.75 16.88 -4.89
C TRP A 30 -0.91 15.58 -5.67
N ALA A 31 -2.10 14.99 -5.56
CA ALA A 31 -2.56 13.96 -6.48
C ALA A 31 -3.91 14.39 -7.06
N TYR A 32 -4.04 14.29 -8.37
CA TYR A 32 -5.29 14.52 -9.08
C TYR A 32 -5.72 13.25 -9.80
N VAL A 33 -6.95 12.83 -9.54
CA VAL A 33 -7.55 11.63 -10.16
C VAL A 33 -8.84 12.02 -10.83
N ARG A 34 -8.98 11.67 -12.11
CA ARG A 34 -10.22 11.76 -12.86
C ARG A 34 -10.61 10.40 -13.37
N LEU A 35 -11.85 10.02 -13.12
CA LEU A 35 -12.48 8.81 -13.64
C LEU A 35 -13.66 9.22 -14.52
N GLU A 36 -13.72 8.66 -15.70
CA GLU A 36 -14.86 8.79 -16.61
C GLU A 36 -15.45 7.42 -16.86
N GLY A 37 -16.74 7.32 -16.82
CA GLY A 37 -17.46 6.07 -17.01
C GLY A 37 -18.91 6.29 -17.37
N THR A 38 -19.65 5.21 -17.38
CA THR A 38 -21.10 5.23 -17.62
C THR A 38 -21.84 4.53 -16.50
N THR A 39 -23.00 5.02 -16.18
CA THR A 39 -23.94 4.38 -15.25
C THR A 39 -25.05 3.66 -16.00
N PHE A 40 -26.08 3.21 -15.28
CA PHE A 40 -27.26 2.58 -15.86
C PHE A 40 -27.85 3.47 -16.99
N GLY A 41 -28.21 2.83 -18.11
CA GLY A 41 -28.74 3.52 -19.27
C GLY A 41 -27.70 4.32 -20.07
N GLU A 42 -26.42 3.96 -19.95
CA GLU A 42 -25.29 4.61 -20.65
C GLU A 42 -25.13 6.10 -20.32
N VAL A 43 -25.65 6.51 -19.16
CA VAL A 43 -25.51 7.90 -18.72
C VAL A 43 -24.08 8.17 -18.28
N PRO A 44 -23.41 9.21 -18.81
CA PRO A 44 -22.04 9.56 -18.41
C PRO A 44 -21.92 9.84 -16.91
N LEU A 45 -20.85 9.33 -16.31
CA LEU A 45 -20.44 9.60 -14.94
C LEU A 45 -18.99 10.09 -14.93
N ASN A 46 -18.75 11.21 -14.28
CA ASN A 46 -17.41 11.73 -14.06
C ASN A 46 -17.16 11.88 -12.56
N LEU A 47 -16.00 11.44 -12.12
CA LEU A 47 -15.48 11.65 -10.77
C LEU A 47 -14.17 12.42 -10.87
N GLU A 48 -14.04 13.47 -10.10
CA GLU A 48 -12.78 14.18 -9.91
C GLU A 48 -12.41 14.18 -8.43
N TYR A 49 -11.17 13.86 -8.14
CA TYR A 49 -10.63 13.82 -6.79
C TYR A 49 -9.26 14.51 -6.76
N LYS A 50 -9.11 15.48 -5.90
CA LYS A 50 -7.85 16.16 -5.61
C LYS A 50 -7.46 15.89 -4.17
N LEU A 51 -6.28 15.33 -3.97
CA LEU A 51 -5.63 15.20 -2.68
C LEU A 51 -4.50 16.22 -2.59
N GLU A 52 -4.46 16.96 -1.49
CA GLU A 52 -3.33 17.83 -1.14
C GLU A 52 -2.92 17.52 0.30
N VAL A 53 -1.65 17.17 0.49
CA VAL A 53 -1.09 16.83 1.79
C VAL A 53 0.27 17.49 1.99
N TRP A 54 0.64 17.74 3.23
CA TRP A 54 2.02 17.97 3.62
C TRP A 54 2.68 16.61 3.81
N ASP A 55 3.68 16.31 2.99
CA ASP A 55 4.26 14.96 2.89
C ASP A 55 4.95 14.54 4.19
N SER A 56 5.73 15.43 4.79
CA SER A 56 6.48 15.14 6.01
C SER A 56 5.59 14.82 7.22
N PRO A 57 4.60 15.65 7.59
CA PRO A 57 3.67 15.30 8.67
C PRO A 57 2.84 14.06 8.38
N ASN A 58 2.46 13.86 7.11
CA ASN A 58 1.68 12.70 6.70
C ASN A 58 2.47 11.39 6.85
N SER A 59 3.77 11.41 6.54
CA SER A 59 4.64 10.24 6.70
C SER A 59 5.10 10.01 8.14
N ALA A 60 5.15 11.05 8.96
CA ALA A 60 5.64 10.97 10.34
C ALA A 60 4.86 9.94 11.19
N GLY A 61 3.55 9.86 11.03
CA GLY A 61 2.72 8.88 11.73
C GLY A 61 3.12 7.44 11.42
N ILE A 62 3.32 7.13 10.14
CA ILE A 62 3.75 5.80 9.70
C ILE A 62 5.16 5.47 10.19
N ILE A 63 6.07 6.45 10.18
CA ILE A 63 7.44 6.26 10.67
C ILE A 63 7.44 5.95 12.18
N ILE A 64 6.62 6.64 12.96
CA ILE A 64 6.50 6.39 14.41
C ILE A 64 6.03 4.95 14.67
N ASP A 65 5.02 4.48 13.95
CA ASP A 65 4.51 3.12 14.12
C ASP A 65 5.51 2.06 13.63
N ALA A 66 6.22 2.33 12.54
CA ALA A 66 7.30 1.47 12.09
C ALA A 66 8.43 1.36 13.12
N LEU A 67 8.81 2.47 13.77
CA LEU A 67 9.81 2.49 14.84
C LEU A 67 9.33 1.72 16.08
N ARG A 68 8.06 1.84 16.45
CA ARG A 68 7.46 1.05 17.54
C ARG A 68 7.50 -0.44 17.24
N ALA A 69 7.13 -0.83 16.03
CA ALA A 69 7.21 -2.22 15.59
C ALA A 69 8.65 -2.75 15.62
N ALA A 70 9.61 -1.96 15.14
CA ALA A 70 11.03 -2.31 15.19
C ALA A 70 11.54 -2.45 16.66
N LYS A 71 11.07 -1.59 17.56
CA LYS A 71 11.40 -1.69 19.00
C LYS A 71 10.85 -2.99 19.62
N ILE A 72 9.61 -3.34 19.30
CA ILE A 72 8.99 -4.59 19.76
C ILE A 72 9.78 -5.80 19.23
N ALA A 73 10.13 -5.80 17.95
CA ALA A 73 10.95 -6.85 17.34
C ALA A 73 12.31 -7.01 18.07
N LYS A 74 12.99 -5.89 18.29
CA LYS A 74 14.27 -5.86 19.00
C LYS A 74 14.14 -6.43 20.43
N ASP A 75 13.11 -6.04 21.18
CA ASP A 75 12.88 -6.50 22.56
C ASP A 75 12.57 -8.00 22.63
N ARG A 76 11.99 -8.55 21.56
CA ARG A 76 11.71 -9.97 21.42
C ARG A 76 12.85 -10.78 20.79
N GLY A 77 13.98 -10.15 20.48
CA GLY A 77 15.14 -10.81 19.87
C GLY A 77 14.93 -11.22 18.40
N ILE A 78 13.92 -10.67 17.74
CA ILE A 78 13.63 -10.93 16.33
C ILE A 78 14.66 -10.17 15.50
N SER A 79 15.30 -10.87 14.56
CA SER A 79 16.30 -10.30 13.65
C SER A 79 15.92 -10.54 12.19
N GLY A 80 16.36 -9.64 11.30
CA GLY A 80 16.02 -9.69 9.88
C GLY A 80 14.74 -8.90 9.55
N PRO A 81 14.09 -9.17 8.42
CA PRO A 81 12.88 -8.48 8.04
C PRO A 81 11.72 -8.85 8.96
N VAL A 82 11.06 -7.85 9.51
CA VAL A 82 9.83 -8.05 10.30
C VAL A 82 8.66 -8.05 9.33
N TRP A 83 8.19 -9.22 8.93
CA TRP A 83 7.30 -9.42 7.80
C TRP A 83 5.96 -8.70 7.92
N ALA A 84 5.27 -8.87 9.05
CA ALA A 84 3.94 -8.30 9.26
C ALA A 84 3.97 -6.75 9.22
N PRO A 85 4.78 -6.05 10.02
CA PRO A 85 4.92 -4.61 9.92
C PRO A 85 5.39 -4.14 8.54
N ALA A 86 6.33 -4.84 7.90
CA ALA A 86 6.80 -4.48 6.57
C ALA A 86 5.69 -4.54 5.52
N SER A 87 4.82 -5.56 5.56
CA SER A 87 3.71 -5.70 4.63
C SER A 87 2.67 -4.59 4.72
N TYR A 88 2.52 -3.96 5.88
CA TYR A 88 1.56 -2.88 6.12
C TYR A 88 2.15 -1.49 5.93
N PHE A 89 3.34 -1.24 6.47
CA PHE A 89 3.93 0.11 6.46
C PHE A 89 4.78 0.41 5.23
N MET A 90 5.34 -0.60 4.56
CA MET A 90 6.34 -0.38 3.52
C MET A 90 5.74 -0.43 2.12
N LYS A 91 6.18 0.50 1.27
CA LYS A 91 5.74 0.58 -0.14
C LYS A 91 6.11 -0.65 -0.97
N SER A 92 7.20 -1.30 -0.64
CA SER A 92 7.72 -2.48 -1.34
C SER A 92 8.23 -3.49 -0.34
N PRO A 93 7.34 -4.13 0.42
CA PRO A 93 7.74 -5.16 1.37
C PRO A 93 8.25 -6.39 0.63
N PRO A 94 9.07 -7.23 1.25
CA PRO A 94 9.50 -8.49 0.67
C PRO A 94 8.32 -9.43 0.37
N ARG A 95 7.29 -9.38 1.20
CA ARG A 95 6.01 -10.07 1.01
C ARG A 95 4.87 -9.07 1.09
N GLN A 96 3.96 -9.13 0.10
CA GLN A 96 2.81 -8.23 0.04
C GLN A 96 1.56 -8.97 0.50
N LEU A 97 0.75 -8.29 1.30
CA LEU A 97 -0.58 -8.74 1.71
C LEU A 97 -1.65 -7.75 1.24
N PRO A 98 -2.90 -8.18 1.08
CA PRO A 98 -4.05 -7.27 1.04
C PRO A 98 -4.11 -6.42 2.32
N ASP A 99 -4.59 -5.18 2.22
CA ASP A 99 -4.52 -4.19 3.30
C ASP A 99 -5.16 -4.66 4.61
N ASP A 100 -6.31 -5.32 4.53
CA ASP A 100 -7.02 -5.84 5.70
C ASP A 100 -6.24 -6.98 6.39
N ARG A 101 -5.59 -7.81 5.61
CA ARG A 101 -4.73 -8.89 6.11
C ARG A 101 -3.44 -8.35 6.71
N ALA A 102 -2.81 -7.39 6.03
CA ALA A 102 -1.60 -6.74 6.52
C ALA A 102 -1.84 -6.05 7.88
N ARG A 103 -2.99 -5.36 8.02
CA ARG A 103 -3.39 -4.76 9.28
C ARG A 103 -3.53 -5.79 10.41
N ARG A 104 -4.26 -6.88 10.15
CA ARG A 104 -4.43 -7.96 11.15
C ARG A 104 -3.10 -8.60 11.53
N ALA A 105 -2.23 -8.80 10.54
CA ALA A 105 -0.89 -9.33 10.78
C ALA A 105 -0.07 -8.44 11.74
N VAL A 106 -0.18 -7.12 11.61
CA VAL A 106 0.46 -6.18 12.54
C VAL A 106 -0.15 -6.27 13.94
N GLU A 107 -1.48 -6.35 14.05
CA GLU A 107 -2.18 -6.51 15.32
C GLU A 107 -1.73 -7.82 16.03
N ASP A 108 -1.70 -8.92 15.30
CA ASP A 108 -1.24 -10.22 15.81
C ASP A 108 0.26 -10.20 16.18
N PHE A 109 1.09 -9.52 15.40
CA PHE A 109 2.49 -9.30 15.75
C PHE A 109 2.64 -8.53 17.07
N ILE A 110 1.84 -7.50 17.30
CA ILE A 110 1.90 -6.70 18.53
C ILE A 110 1.41 -7.53 19.74
N GLU A 111 0.25 -8.17 19.62
CA GLU A 111 -0.44 -8.83 20.72
C GLU A 111 0.12 -10.22 21.02
N LYS A 112 0.36 -11.03 20.01
CA LYS A 112 0.72 -12.45 20.14
C LYS A 112 2.19 -12.74 19.89
N GLY A 113 2.91 -11.83 19.24
CA GLY A 113 4.30 -12.03 18.84
C GLY A 113 4.45 -12.86 17.56
N GLU A 114 3.39 -13.09 16.83
CA GLU A 114 3.42 -13.81 15.58
C GLU A 114 4.06 -12.95 14.48
N GLU A 115 5.16 -13.44 13.88
CA GLU A 115 5.83 -12.72 12.81
C GLU A 115 5.06 -12.73 11.50
N TRP A 116 4.21 -13.76 11.33
CA TRP A 116 3.44 -13.98 10.12
C TRP A 116 2.17 -14.77 10.42
N PRO A 117 1.00 -14.41 9.87
CA PRO A 117 -0.23 -15.15 10.09
C PRO A 117 -0.12 -16.60 9.64
N ALA A 118 -0.46 -17.54 10.53
CA ALA A 118 -0.34 -18.97 10.30
C ALA A 118 -1.30 -19.50 9.21
N ASP A 119 -2.36 -18.75 8.91
CA ASP A 119 -3.36 -19.09 7.89
C ASP A 119 -2.98 -18.65 6.46
N LEU A 120 -1.85 -17.95 6.32
CA LEU A 120 -1.38 -17.49 5.01
C LEU A 120 -0.56 -18.59 4.34
N THR A 121 -1.12 -19.14 3.28
CA THR A 121 -0.39 -20.00 2.36
C THR A 121 0.51 -19.16 1.44
N GLU A 122 1.56 -19.75 0.90
CA GLU A 122 2.44 -19.13 -0.10
C GLU A 122 1.64 -18.53 -1.29
N ALA A 123 0.55 -19.20 -1.70
CA ALA A 123 -0.33 -18.74 -2.78
C ALA A 123 -1.08 -17.44 -2.48
N SER A 124 -1.21 -17.04 -1.21
CA SER A 124 -1.87 -15.79 -0.81
C SER A 124 -0.90 -14.62 -0.63
N VAL A 125 0.38 -14.85 -0.88
CA VAL A 125 1.47 -13.89 -0.69
C VAL A 125 2.05 -13.49 -2.03
N TRP A 126 2.03 -12.22 -2.33
CA TRP A 126 2.67 -11.71 -3.53
C TRP A 126 4.16 -11.46 -3.30
N HIS A 127 5.02 -12.02 -4.14
CA HIS A 127 6.46 -11.81 -4.10
C HIS A 127 6.90 -10.68 -5.04
N ALA A 128 7.90 -9.93 -4.61
CA ALA A 128 8.45 -8.85 -5.41
C ALA A 128 9.08 -9.38 -6.70
N GLY A 129 8.47 -9.11 -7.84
CA GLY A 129 8.95 -9.55 -9.17
C GLY A 129 7.96 -10.41 -9.94
N GLU A 130 6.94 -10.94 -9.29
CA GLU A 130 5.88 -11.69 -9.96
C GLU A 130 4.89 -10.76 -10.67
N ASP A 131 4.39 -11.16 -11.82
CA ASP A 131 3.36 -10.41 -12.53
C ASP A 131 2.00 -10.67 -11.87
N PRO A 132 1.31 -9.63 -11.39
CA PRO A 132 -0.04 -9.78 -10.81
C PRO A 132 -1.07 -10.35 -11.78
N ALA A 133 -0.80 -10.38 -13.09
CA ALA A 133 -1.67 -11.00 -14.08
C ALA A 133 -1.73 -12.54 -13.97
N GLU A 134 -0.81 -13.16 -13.24
CA GLU A 134 -0.80 -14.60 -12.98
C GLU A 134 -1.66 -15.03 -11.78
N TRP A 135 -2.22 -14.09 -11.06
CA TRP A 135 -3.18 -14.38 -9.99
C TRP A 135 -4.51 -14.86 -10.59
N LYS A 136 -4.55 -16.14 -10.85
CA LYS A 136 -5.81 -16.83 -11.16
C LYS A 136 -6.64 -16.91 -9.87
N THR A 137 -7.78 -16.26 -9.93
CA THR A 137 -8.90 -16.35 -8.99
C THR A 137 -9.29 -17.78 -8.68
#